data_364665d802d757995b215be73797b960
#
_entry.id   364665d802d757995b215be73797b960
#
_cell.length_a   1.000
_cell.length_b   1.000
_cell.length_c   1.000
_cell.angle_alpha   90.00
_cell.angle_beta   90.00
_cell.angle_gamma   90.00
#
_symmetry.space_group_name_H-M   'P 1'
#
loop_
_entity.id
_entity.type
_entity.pdbx_description
1 polymer ?
#
loop_
_entity_poly.entity_id
_entity_poly.type
_entity_poly.pdbx_seq_one_letter_code
_entity_poly.pdbx_strand_id
1 'polypeptide(L)'
;MSKIVPVRKAGGGGKQNWSALSRTLAACLVSSDLWDSLESNGYASMLDSPDVAAAAGAVADVVSSATIHLMRNTADGDVREKSELSRFMDIHPYSLGTRKTFISWIVLTLLTAGDGNAFVLPVTQDGYLEDLVPMPGAFAAGTGDEVSYTVSWRGRIFSPDQVLHFVYRPNLQRPWIGRGVRVQLKDVLQNLRQSAATTNAFLRNNWKPSVIVKVDALADEFSSPSGRQKLLDQYIKGQKAGEPWVIPADLMDVVQVKPLSLADLAISSNVELDKRSVAAAMGVPPFLIGVGEYDQDSYNNFIRKTVIPIATGIQQELTKKLLLSPDLYFKFSARKLYAYSLTELAKVGDDQFVRGIMSGNEVRDWLDLSPKKGLDELVILENYIPQGMIGDQKKLKEGA
;
A
#
# COMPACT_ATOMS: atom_id res chain seq x y z
N MET A 1 27.11 -11.14 20.80
CA MET A 1 27.11 -10.18 19.68
C MET A 1 27.21 -10.94 18.38
N SER A 2 26.13 -10.99 17.60
CA SER A 2 26.15 -11.65 16.29
C SER A 2 26.87 -10.76 15.27
N LYS A 3 27.97 -11.25 14.69
CA LYS A 3 28.64 -10.58 13.58
C LYS A 3 27.76 -10.55 12.34
N ILE A 4 27.60 -9.39 11.75
CA ILE A 4 26.88 -9.17 10.50
C ILE A 4 27.87 -9.31 9.35
N VAL A 5 27.38 -9.75 8.16
CA VAL A 5 28.21 -9.91 6.96
C VAL A 5 29.00 -8.63 6.70
N PRO A 6 30.34 -8.65 6.63
CA PRO A 6 31.07 -7.47 6.19
C PRO A 6 30.67 -7.19 4.75
N VAL A 7 30.02 -6.04 4.52
CA VAL A 7 29.84 -5.51 3.18
C VAL A 7 31.22 -5.41 2.55
N ARG A 8 31.50 -6.15 1.48
CA ARG A 8 32.80 -6.12 0.79
C ARG A 8 33.13 -4.67 0.43
N LYS A 9 34.21 -4.13 0.97
CA LYS A 9 34.74 -2.83 0.53
C LYS A 9 34.92 -2.87 -0.98
N ALA A 10 34.39 -1.89 -1.68
CA ALA A 10 34.63 -1.70 -3.09
C ALA A 10 36.15 -1.59 -3.34
N GLY A 11 36.71 -2.59 -3.99
CA GLY A 11 38.07 -2.59 -4.48
C GLY A 11 38.24 -1.47 -5.52
N GLY A 12 39.35 -0.78 -5.44
CA GLY A 12 39.68 0.46 -6.15
C GLY A 12 39.46 0.41 -7.67
N GLY A 13 39.15 1.56 -8.18
CA GLY A 13 39.42 2.18 -9.46
C GLY A 13 39.58 1.31 -10.70
N GLY A 14 38.45 0.73 -11.20
CA GLY A 14 38.39 0.27 -12.58
C GLY A 14 38.03 1.44 -13.50
N LYS A 15 38.72 1.61 -14.61
CA LYS A 15 38.44 2.60 -15.66
C LYS A 15 36.97 2.50 -16.07
N GLN A 16 36.21 3.58 -15.83
CA GLN A 16 34.80 3.65 -16.19
C GLN A 16 34.65 3.54 -17.70
N ASN A 17 33.93 2.52 -18.15
CA ASN A 17 33.66 2.29 -19.55
C ASN A 17 32.44 3.16 -19.96
N TRP A 18 32.69 4.28 -20.63
CA TRP A 18 31.70 5.27 -21.06
C TRP A 18 30.57 4.69 -21.93
N SER A 19 30.80 3.55 -22.59
CA SER A 19 29.78 2.86 -23.37
C SER A 19 28.68 2.19 -22.48
N ALA A 20 29.01 1.82 -21.25
CA ALA A 20 28.03 1.28 -20.28
C ALA A 20 27.16 2.42 -19.73
N LEU A 21 27.74 3.60 -19.49
CA LEU A 21 27.01 4.79 -19.00
C LEU A 21 25.96 5.26 -20.01
N SER A 22 26.24 5.21 -21.32
CA SER A 22 25.27 5.60 -22.35
C SER A 22 24.08 4.64 -22.47
N ARG A 23 24.30 3.34 -22.22
CA ARG A 23 23.21 2.34 -22.20
C ARG A 23 22.36 2.44 -20.91
N THR A 24 23.00 2.79 -19.79
CA THR A 24 22.30 3.04 -18.51
C THR A 24 21.45 4.30 -18.57
N LEU A 25 21.92 5.35 -19.25
CA LEU A 25 21.15 6.55 -19.56
C LEU A 25 19.94 6.25 -20.48
N ALA A 26 20.12 5.40 -21.49
CA ALA A 26 19.01 5.00 -22.36
C ALA A 26 17.93 4.19 -21.61
N ALA A 27 18.30 3.29 -20.69
CA ALA A 27 17.36 2.57 -19.85
C ALA A 27 16.66 3.50 -18.83
N CYS A 28 17.35 4.54 -18.35
CA CYS A 28 16.80 5.59 -17.51
C CYS A 28 15.82 6.47 -18.29
N LEU A 29 16.13 6.81 -19.54
CA LEU A 29 15.27 7.60 -20.43
C LEU A 29 13.97 6.85 -20.80
N VAL A 30 14.03 5.53 -21.00
CA VAL A 30 12.81 4.72 -21.26
C VAL A 30 11.90 4.68 -20.04
N SER A 31 12.44 4.78 -18.81
CA SER A 31 11.62 4.95 -17.60
C SER A 31 11.13 6.39 -17.42
N SER A 32 11.88 7.40 -17.90
CA SER A 32 11.49 8.82 -17.83
C SER A 32 10.40 9.16 -18.83
N ASP A 33 10.38 8.59 -20.05
CA ASP A 33 9.34 8.82 -21.05
C ASP A 33 7.93 8.40 -20.55
N LEU A 34 7.88 7.38 -19.68
CA LEU A 34 6.65 7.01 -18.97
C LEU A 34 6.27 8.01 -17.89
N TRP A 35 7.25 8.66 -17.24
CA TRP A 35 7.01 9.75 -16.29
C TRP A 35 6.54 11.02 -16.99
N ASP A 36 7.19 11.44 -18.04
CA ASP A 36 6.83 12.63 -18.79
C ASP A 36 5.41 12.55 -19.35
N SER A 37 4.96 11.34 -19.73
CA SER A 37 3.57 11.13 -20.17
C SER A 37 2.54 11.21 -19.02
N LEU A 38 2.95 10.96 -17.78
CA LEU A 38 2.11 11.11 -16.57
C LEU A 38 2.16 12.54 -16.05
N GLU A 39 3.31 13.18 -16.09
CA GLU A 39 3.50 14.60 -15.70
C GLU A 39 2.75 15.53 -16.67
N SER A 40 2.72 15.24 -17.97
CA SER A 40 1.91 15.99 -18.94
C SER A 40 0.41 15.98 -18.60
N ASN A 41 -0.04 15.01 -17.82
CA ASN A 41 -1.42 14.90 -17.31
C ASN A 41 -1.61 15.49 -15.91
N GLY A 42 -0.57 16.15 -15.31
CA GLY A 42 -0.65 16.92 -14.05
C GLY A 42 -0.65 16.09 -12.76
N TYR A 43 -0.19 14.82 -12.78
CA TYR A 43 0.20 14.08 -11.59
C TYR A 43 1.73 14.00 -11.51
N ALA A 44 2.32 14.69 -10.56
CA ALA A 44 3.75 14.57 -10.26
C ALA A 44 4.07 13.23 -9.58
N SER A 45 3.09 12.60 -8.89
CA SER A 45 3.24 11.32 -8.21
C SER A 45 1.92 10.53 -8.19
N MET A 46 2.01 9.20 -8.13
CA MET A 46 0.83 8.34 -7.90
C MET A 46 0.14 8.66 -6.57
N LEU A 47 0.89 9.11 -5.57
CA LEU A 47 0.38 9.51 -4.25
C LEU A 47 -0.43 10.81 -4.28
N ASP A 48 -0.40 11.57 -5.37
CA ASP A 48 -1.25 12.76 -5.55
C ASP A 48 -2.73 12.37 -5.77
N SER A 49 -3.00 11.11 -6.14
CA SER A 49 -4.36 10.56 -6.16
C SER A 49 -4.75 10.15 -4.74
N PRO A 50 -5.82 10.75 -4.16
CA PRO A 50 -6.28 10.41 -2.82
C PRO A 50 -6.60 8.93 -2.64
N ASP A 51 -7.18 8.30 -3.67
CA ASP A 51 -7.59 6.90 -3.62
C ASP A 51 -6.37 5.95 -3.61
N VAL A 52 -5.33 6.27 -4.38
CA VAL A 52 -4.07 5.53 -4.36
C VAL A 52 -3.31 5.76 -3.05
N ALA A 53 -3.27 6.99 -2.58
CA ALA A 53 -2.64 7.32 -1.30
C ALA A 53 -3.32 6.58 -0.13
N ALA A 54 -4.65 6.54 -0.12
CA ALA A 54 -5.42 5.80 0.88
C ALA A 54 -5.16 4.28 0.80
N ALA A 55 -5.18 3.69 -0.41
CA ALA A 55 -4.93 2.27 -0.59
C ALA A 55 -3.50 1.86 -0.21
N ALA A 56 -2.49 2.59 -0.71
CA ALA A 56 -1.09 2.34 -0.39
C ALA A 56 -0.79 2.58 1.10
N GLY A 57 -1.40 3.65 1.67
CA GLY A 57 -1.31 3.97 3.09
C GLY A 57 -1.88 2.85 3.97
N ALA A 58 -3.04 2.30 3.63
CA ALA A 58 -3.66 1.20 4.36
C ALA A 58 -2.73 -0.04 4.40
N VAL A 59 -2.10 -0.40 3.29
CA VAL A 59 -1.12 -1.51 3.26
C VAL A 59 0.10 -1.17 4.12
N ALA A 60 0.67 0.02 3.95
CA ALA A 60 1.86 0.45 4.67
C ALA A 60 1.64 0.53 6.18
N ASP A 61 0.49 1.04 6.62
CA ASP A 61 0.14 1.13 8.04
C ASP A 61 0.02 -0.24 8.69
N VAL A 62 -0.62 -1.19 8.03
CA VAL A 62 -0.78 -2.54 8.58
C VAL A 62 0.55 -3.28 8.61
N VAL A 63 1.33 -3.30 7.50
CA VAL A 63 2.65 -3.96 7.47
C VAL A 63 3.59 -3.36 8.52
N SER A 64 3.64 -2.03 8.63
CA SER A 64 4.54 -1.32 9.56
C SER A 64 4.13 -1.45 11.03
N SER A 65 2.88 -1.80 11.31
CA SER A 65 2.39 -2.06 12.67
C SER A 65 2.90 -3.40 13.23
N ALA A 66 3.24 -4.35 12.36
CA ALA A 66 3.79 -5.63 12.78
C ALA A 66 5.17 -5.45 13.45
N THR A 67 5.41 -6.11 14.58
CA THR A 67 6.72 -6.13 15.23
C THR A 67 7.66 -7.10 14.51
N ILE A 68 8.96 -6.77 14.49
CA ILE A 68 10.00 -7.62 13.90
C ILE A 68 10.75 -8.31 15.04
N HIS A 69 10.73 -9.63 15.04
CA HIS A 69 11.47 -10.43 16.00
C HIS A 69 12.68 -11.08 15.34
N LEU A 70 13.78 -11.12 16.03
CA LEU A 70 14.91 -11.99 15.69
C LEU A 70 14.63 -13.35 16.33
N MET A 71 14.60 -14.39 15.50
CA MET A 71 14.32 -15.78 15.90
C MET A 71 15.57 -16.63 15.74
N ARG A 72 15.71 -17.62 16.61
CA ARG A 72 16.72 -18.67 16.52
C ARG A 72 16.02 -20.01 16.33
N ASN A 73 16.39 -20.71 15.28
CA ASN A 73 15.97 -22.10 15.07
C ASN A 73 16.83 -23.00 15.97
N THR A 74 16.19 -23.77 16.85
CA THR A 74 16.84 -24.75 17.75
C THR A 74 16.24 -26.12 17.54
N ALA A 75 16.88 -27.17 18.09
CA ALA A 75 16.38 -28.54 18.01
C ALA A 75 14.97 -28.69 18.64
N ASP A 76 14.63 -27.84 19.62
CA ASP A 76 13.34 -27.84 20.32
C ASP A 76 12.31 -26.88 19.71
N GLY A 77 12.66 -26.22 18.59
CA GLY A 77 11.80 -25.27 17.90
C GLY A 77 12.37 -23.85 17.82
N ASP A 78 11.55 -22.93 17.34
CA ASP A 78 11.95 -21.53 17.11
C ASP A 78 11.81 -20.70 18.39
N VAL A 79 12.91 -20.11 18.85
CA VAL A 79 12.96 -19.29 20.06
C VAL A 79 13.28 -17.84 19.70
N ARG A 80 12.61 -16.88 20.37
CA ARG A 80 12.90 -15.46 20.21
C ARG A 80 14.27 -15.11 20.82
N GLU A 81 15.15 -14.59 19.98
CA GLU A 81 16.47 -14.09 20.41
C GLU A 81 16.37 -12.64 20.87
N LYS A 82 16.79 -12.38 22.11
CA LYS A 82 16.86 -11.03 22.70
C LYS A 82 18.30 -10.54 22.64
N SER A 83 18.61 -9.67 21.69
CA SER A 83 19.94 -9.08 21.47
C SER A 83 19.82 -7.60 21.13
N GLU A 84 20.94 -6.90 21.09
CA GLU A 84 21.00 -5.50 20.64
C GLU A 84 20.49 -5.37 19.20
N LEU A 85 20.82 -6.31 18.31
CA LEU A 85 20.31 -6.35 16.94
C LEU A 85 18.78 -6.52 16.91
N SER A 86 18.23 -7.37 17.77
CA SER A 86 16.77 -7.54 17.89
C SER A 86 16.10 -6.23 18.31
N ARG A 87 16.66 -5.53 19.29
CA ARG A 87 16.15 -4.22 19.74
C ARG A 87 16.31 -3.15 18.67
N PHE A 88 17.46 -3.11 17.98
CA PHE A 88 17.72 -2.18 16.89
C PHE A 88 16.67 -2.33 15.80
N MET A 89 16.44 -3.54 15.31
CA MET A 89 15.47 -3.83 14.23
C MET A 89 14.03 -3.55 14.63
N ASP A 90 13.66 -3.78 15.90
CA ASP A 90 12.27 -3.61 16.36
C ASP A 90 11.94 -2.15 16.74
N ILE A 91 12.91 -1.32 17.08
CA ILE A 91 12.67 0.03 17.58
C ILE A 91 13.12 1.10 16.55
N HIS A 92 14.39 1.08 16.16
CA HIS A 92 15.02 2.17 15.41
C HIS A 92 16.05 1.66 14.37
N PRO A 93 15.61 0.90 13.37
CA PRO A 93 16.50 0.41 12.32
C PRO A 93 17.05 1.52 11.42
N TYR A 94 16.52 2.72 11.53
CA TYR A 94 16.90 3.92 10.80
C TYR A 94 17.10 5.07 11.78
N SER A 95 18.27 5.71 11.73
CA SER A 95 18.69 6.76 12.67
C SER A 95 17.75 7.97 12.72
N LEU A 96 17.11 8.32 11.59
CA LEU A 96 16.20 9.46 11.49
C LEU A 96 14.73 9.09 11.71
N GLY A 97 14.42 7.83 12.05
CA GLY A 97 13.03 7.40 12.21
C GLY A 97 12.85 6.11 13.00
N THR A 98 11.61 5.81 13.29
CA THR A 98 11.23 4.57 13.99
C THR A 98 11.11 3.40 13.01
N ARG A 99 11.04 2.16 13.52
CA ARG A 99 10.71 0.98 12.72
C ARG A 99 9.44 1.18 11.88
N LYS A 100 8.38 1.74 12.50
CA LYS A 100 7.12 2.00 11.79
C LYS A 100 7.34 2.91 10.58
N THR A 101 8.04 4.02 10.75
CA THR A 101 8.36 4.96 9.67
C THR A 101 9.21 4.30 8.58
N PHE A 102 10.22 3.53 8.97
CA PHE A 102 11.11 2.84 8.05
C PHE A 102 10.39 1.79 7.20
N ILE A 103 9.61 0.91 7.81
CA ILE A 103 8.84 -0.12 7.10
C ILE A 103 7.74 0.51 6.24
N SER A 104 7.04 1.53 6.75
CA SER A 104 6.04 2.27 5.97
C SER A 104 6.65 2.87 4.71
N TRP A 105 7.85 3.48 4.81
CA TRP A 105 8.56 4.01 3.65
C TRP A 105 8.89 2.92 2.62
N ILE A 106 9.38 1.76 3.06
CA ILE A 106 9.67 0.63 2.15
C ILE A 106 8.40 0.22 1.41
N VAL A 107 7.30 0.01 2.13
CA VAL A 107 6.03 -0.47 1.54
C VAL A 107 5.45 0.57 0.58
N LEU A 108 5.41 1.85 0.97
CA LEU A 108 4.96 2.92 0.10
C LEU A 108 5.82 3.01 -1.17
N THR A 109 7.14 2.90 -1.03
CA THR A 109 8.05 2.90 -2.18
C THR A 109 7.80 1.73 -3.12
N LEU A 110 7.63 0.51 -2.58
CA LEU A 110 7.28 -0.69 -3.36
C LEU A 110 5.99 -0.53 -4.15
N LEU A 111 4.96 0.05 -3.53
CA LEU A 111 3.63 0.15 -4.14
C LEU A 111 3.51 1.34 -5.11
N THR A 112 4.33 2.38 -4.95
CA THR A 112 4.17 3.64 -5.69
C THR A 112 5.44 4.05 -6.43
N ALA A 113 6.32 4.85 -5.80
CA ALA A 113 7.46 5.50 -6.44
C ALA A 113 8.50 4.53 -7.03
N GLY A 114 8.74 3.42 -6.36
CA GLY A 114 9.74 2.42 -6.76
C GLY A 114 9.28 1.40 -7.78
N ASP A 115 8.01 1.47 -8.19
CA ASP A 115 7.39 0.55 -9.16
C ASP A 115 7.75 -0.93 -8.89
N GLY A 116 7.53 -1.37 -7.67
CA GLY A 116 7.82 -2.73 -7.22
C GLY A 116 9.22 -2.92 -6.63
N ASN A 117 10.02 -1.86 -6.50
CA ASN A 117 11.38 -1.93 -5.97
C ASN A 117 11.57 -0.92 -4.85
N ALA A 118 12.29 -1.32 -3.79
CA ALA A 118 12.77 -0.40 -2.77
C ALA A 118 14.18 -0.78 -2.35
N PHE A 119 15.04 0.22 -2.13
CA PHE A 119 16.45 0.02 -1.84
C PHE A 119 16.80 0.66 -0.52
N VAL A 120 17.63 -0.02 0.27
CA VAL A 120 18.16 0.47 1.54
C VAL A 120 19.65 0.15 1.60
N LEU A 121 20.43 1.11 2.03
CA LEU A 121 21.87 0.95 2.22
C LEU A 121 22.15 0.57 3.68
N PRO A 122 22.63 -0.65 3.96
CA PRO A 122 23.11 -1.00 5.29
C PRO A 122 24.46 -0.31 5.55
N VAL A 123 24.53 0.44 6.62
CA VAL A 123 25.77 1.06 7.11
C VAL A 123 26.31 0.20 8.23
N THR A 124 27.56 -0.20 8.11
CA THR A 124 28.23 -1.05 9.10
C THR A 124 29.51 -0.39 9.60
N GLN A 125 29.76 -0.46 10.91
CA GLN A 125 30.99 -0.05 11.54
C GLN A 125 31.58 -1.25 12.30
N ASP A 126 32.86 -1.54 12.08
CA ASP A 126 33.58 -2.66 12.71
C ASP A 126 32.89 -4.04 12.59
N GLY A 127 32.11 -4.22 11.53
CA GLY A 127 31.33 -5.44 11.27
C GLY A 127 29.98 -5.52 11.97
N TYR A 128 29.56 -4.45 12.64
CA TYR A 128 28.22 -4.33 13.25
C TYR A 128 27.35 -3.40 12.41
N LEU A 129 26.04 -3.69 12.39
CA LEU A 129 25.05 -2.84 11.74
C LEU A 129 24.85 -1.58 12.58
N GLU A 130 25.06 -0.42 11.98
CA GLU A 130 24.89 0.89 12.60
C GLU A 130 23.60 1.57 12.16
N ASP A 131 23.28 1.50 10.85
CA ASP A 131 22.09 2.16 10.32
C ASP A 131 21.57 1.43 9.05
N LEU A 132 20.29 1.61 8.76
CA LEU A 132 19.64 1.20 7.53
C LEU A 132 19.10 2.44 6.80
N VAL A 133 19.89 2.98 5.88
CA VAL A 133 19.59 4.24 5.21
C VAL A 133 18.69 4.02 3.98
N PRO A 134 17.45 4.54 3.97
CA PRO A 134 16.61 4.52 2.78
C PRO A 134 17.26 5.21 1.58
N MET A 135 17.07 4.66 0.38
CA MET A 135 17.66 5.18 -0.85
C MET A 135 16.54 5.69 -1.80
N PRO A 136 15.92 6.85 -1.52
CA PRO A 136 14.89 7.39 -2.39
C PRO A 136 15.42 7.72 -3.78
N GLY A 137 14.67 7.32 -4.84
CA GLY A 137 15.08 7.52 -6.23
C GLY A 137 16.19 6.58 -6.70
N ALA A 138 16.58 5.57 -5.92
CA ALA A 138 17.48 4.53 -6.40
C ALA A 138 16.75 3.62 -7.42
N PHE A 139 17.50 3.16 -8.41
CA PHE A 139 16.98 2.25 -9.42
C PHE A 139 17.98 1.15 -9.77
N ALA A 140 17.46 -0.01 -10.18
CA ALA A 140 18.25 -1.13 -10.65
C ALA A 140 18.43 -1.05 -12.17
N ALA A 141 19.66 -1.20 -12.64
CA ALA A 141 20.00 -1.28 -14.06
C ALA A 141 20.68 -2.61 -14.36
N GLY A 142 20.16 -3.35 -15.36
CA GLY A 142 20.79 -4.60 -15.80
C GLY A 142 22.18 -4.33 -16.39
N THR A 143 23.13 -5.19 -16.05
CA THR A 143 24.38 -5.32 -16.80
C THR A 143 24.10 -6.08 -18.09
N GLY A 144 24.86 -5.86 -19.15
CA GLY A 144 24.55 -6.34 -20.50
C GLY A 144 24.33 -7.82 -20.70
N ASP A 145 24.52 -8.66 -19.68
CA ASP A 145 24.29 -10.10 -19.64
C ASP A 145 22.89 -10.53 -19.15
N GLU A 146 22.03 -9.58 -18.79
CA GLU A 146 20.68 -9.77 -18.22
C GLU A 146 20.60 -10.60 -16.92
N VAL A 147 21.70 -11.18 -16.47
CA VAL A 147 21.77 -12.05 -15.27
C VAL A 147 22.11 -11.26 -14.03
N SER A 148 22.89 -10.19 -14.18
CA SER A 148 23.34 -9.32 -13.09
C SER A 148 22.80 -7.89 -13.26
N TYR A 149 22.74 -7.17 -12.16
CA TYR A 149 22.30 -5.77 -12.14
C TYR A 149 23.18 -4.94 -11.20
N THR A 150 23.09 -3.65 -11.36
CA THR A 150 23.69 -2.67 -10.45
C THR A 150 22.60 -1.74 -9.95
N VAL A 151 22.81 -1.15 -8.77
CA VAL A 151 21.92 -0.16 -8.20
C VAL A 151 22.56 1.21 -8.27
N SER A 152 21.89 2.14 -8.93
CA SER A 152 22.34 3.53 -9.03
C SER A 152 21.58 4.42 -8.05
N TRP A 153 22.31 5.23 -7.29
CA TRP A 153 21.77 6.20 -6.36
C TRP A 153 22.67 7.42 -6.21
N ARG A 154 22.13 8.61 -6.40
CA ARG A 154 22.85 9.90 -6.28
C ARG A 154 24.21 9.90 -7.02
N GLY A 155 24.23 9.34 -8.24
CA GLY A 155 25.45 9.27 -9.05
C GLY A 155 26.46 8.21 -8.61
N ARG A 156 26.15 7.40 -7.60
CA ARG A 156 26.97 6.25 -7.18
C ARG A 156 26.37 4.95 -7.65
N ILE A 157 27.22 3.98 -7.95
CA ILE A 157 26.81 2.64 -8.39
C ILE A 157 27.19 1.66 -7.29
N PHE A 158 26.22 0.84 -6.90
CA PHE A 158 26.35 -0.21 -5.89
C PHE A 158 26.15 -1.57 -6.52
N SER A 159 26.87 -2.58 -6.04
CA SER A 159 26.55 -3.97 -6.37
C SER A 159 25.32 -4.43 -5.59
N PRO A 160 24.60 -5.45 -6.07
CA PRO A 160 23.43 -5.99 -5.38
C PRO A 160 23.72 -6.45 -3.95
N ASP A 161 24.96 -6.90 -3.68
CA ASP A 161 25.37 -7.37 -2.36
C ASP A 161 25.60 -6.24 -1.33
N GLN A 162 25.75 -5.01 -1.79
CA GLN A 162 25.97 -3.85 -0.94
C GLN A 162 24.71 -3.19 -0.44
N VAL A 163 23.55 -3.56 -1.00
CA VAL A 163 22.27 -2.94 -0.69
C VAL A 163 21.22 -4.00 -0.37
N LEU A 164 20.24 -3.64 0.45
CA LEU A 164 19.00 -4.40 0.56
C LEU A 164 18.10 -4.01 -0.62
N HIS A 165 17.66 -4.99 -1.37
CA HIS A 165 16.76 -4.80 -2.50
C HIS A 165 15.45 -5.54 -2.25
N PHE A 166 14.44 -4.82 -1.86
CA PHE A 166 13.09 -5.36 -1.68
C PHE A 166 12.37 -5.37 -3.02
N VAL A 167 11.82 -6.53 -3.39
CA VAL A 167 11.15 -6.76 -4.67
C VAL A 167 9.71 -7.15 -4.43
N TYR A 168 8.79 -6.46 -5.08
CA TYR A 168 7.36 -6.77 -5.06
C TYR A 168 6.91 -7.20 -6.45
N ARG A 169 6.22 -8.36 -6.55
CA ARG A 169 5.77 -8.96 -7.81
C ARG A 169 6.90 -9.05 -8.85
N PRO A 170 7.79 -10.03 -8.76
CA PRO A 170 8.97 -10.14 -9.63
C PRO A 170 8.56 -10.20 -11.11
N ASN A 171 9.37 -9.56 -11.96
CA ASN A 171 9.20 -9.60 -13.40
C ASN A 171 9.55 -11.00 -13.93
N LEU A 172 8.77 -11.50 -14.90
CA LEU A 172 8.98 -12.86 -15.44
C LEU A 172 10.31 -13.02 -16.19
N GLN A 173 10.76 -11.99 -16.89
CA GLN A 173 12.01 -12.02 -17.67
C GLN A 173 13.23 -11.68 -16.82
N ARG A 174 13.06 -10.79 -15.83
CA ARG A 174 14.11 -10.30 -14.94
C ARG A 174 13.65 -10.43 -13.49
N PRO A 175 13.75 -11.63 -12.87
CA PRO A 175 13.18 -11.89 -11.54
C PRO A 175 13.76 -11.01 -10.42
N TRP A 176 14.89 -10.40 -10.65
CA TRP A 176 15.54 -9.47 -9.73
C TRP A 176 14.93 -8.07 -9.72
N ILE A 177 14.04 -7.73 -10.65
CA ILE A 177 13.34 -6.45 -10.67
C ILE A 177 11.85 -6.66 -10.35
N GLY A 178 11.32 -5.78 -9.52
CA GLY A 178 9.90 -5.76 -9.17
C GLY A 178 9.03 -5.20 -10.29
N ARG A 179 7.75 -5.47 -10.19
CA ARG A 179 6.70 -4.92 -11.05
C ARG A 179 5.62 -4.29 -10.19
N GLY A 180 5.56 -2.98 -10.20
CA GLY A 180 4.54 -2.22 -9.48
C GLY A 180 3.18 -2.21 -10.18
N VAL A 181 2.29 -1.41 -9.63
CA VAL A 181 0.90 -1.27 -10.11
C VAL A 181 0.70 -0.07 -11.03
N ARG A 182 1.76 0.70 -11.29
CA ARG A 182 1.72 1.95 -12.01
C ARG A 182 1.07 1.84 -13.39
N VAL A 183 1.51 0.87 -14.19
CA VAL A 183 0.96 0.65 -15.55
C VAL A 183 -0.53 0.26 -15.48
N GLN A 184 -0.90 -0.56 -14.49
CA GLN A 184 -2.27 -1.03 -14.31
C GLN A 184 -3.23 0.09 -13.89
N LEU A 185 -2.74 1.08 -13.15
CA LEU A 185 -3.55 2.18 -12.62
C LEU A 185 -3.62 3.39 -13.54
N LYS A 186 -2.81 3.47 -14.60
CA LYS A 186 -2.72 4.64 -15.46
C LYS A 186 -4.09 5.10 -15.99
N ASP A 187 -4.81 4.20 -16.62
CA ASP A 187 -6.10 4.52 -17.26
C ASP A 187 -7.18 4.82 -16.19
N VAL A 188 -7.19 4.06 -15.08
CA VAL A 188 -8.11 4.27 -13.96
C VAL A 188 -7.92 5.66 -13.33
N LEU A 189 -6.67 6.07 -13.12
CA LEU A 189 -6.35 7.40 -12.57
C LEU A 189 -6.73 8.53 -13.53
N GLN A 190 -6.57 8.30 -14.82
CA GLN A 190 -7.02 9.24 -15.83
C GLN A 190 -8.55 9.40 -15.82
N ASN A 191 -9.30 8.31 -15.72
CA ASN A 191 -10.76 8.31 -15.60
C ASN A 191 -11.23 9.05 -14.35
N LEU A 192 -10.68 8.75 -13.19
CA LEU A 192 -11.00 9.43 -11.92
C LEU A 192 -10.80 10.94 -12.02
N ARG A 193 -9.71 11.35 -12.65
CA ARG A 193 -9.41 12.75 -12.88
C ARG A 193 -10.40 13.42 -13.82
N GLN A 194 -10.70 12.77 -14.94
CA GLN A 194 -11.66 13.27 -15.90
C GLN A 194 -13.05 13.39 -15.25
N SER A 195 -13.45 12.40 -14.47
CA SER A 195 -14.72 12.42 -13.73
C SER A 195 -14.76 13.58 -12.73
N ALA A 196 -13.69 13.82 -11.98
CA ALA A 196 -13.59 14.96 -11.08
C ALA A 196 -13.62 16.31 -11.83
N ALA A 197 -12.92 16.42 -12.95
CA ALA A 197 -12.95 17.63 -13.79
C ALA A 197 -14.33 17.89 -14.37
N THR A 198 -15.01 16.84 -14.86
CA THR A 198 -16.38 16.93 -15.38
C THR A 198 -17.37 17.37 -14.29
N THR A 199 -17.28 16.77 -13.11
CA THR A 199 -18.10 17.15 -11.95
C THR A 199 -17.87 18.60 -11.55
N ASN A 200 -16.61 19.05 -11.49
CA ASN A 200 -16.28 20.43 -11.17
C ASN A 200 -16.78 21.41 -12.26
N ALA A 201 -16.64 21.06 -13.54
CA ALA A 201 -17.17 21.85 -14.64
C ALA A 201 -18.71 21.94 -14.59
N PHE A 202 -19.36 20.80 -14.29
CA PHE A 202 -20.80 20.74 -14.13
C PHE A 202 -21.28 21.64 -12.97
N LEU A 203 -20.64 21.51 -11.79
CA LEU A 203 -20.97 22.34 -10.62
C LEU A 203 -20.77 23.83 -10.86
N ARG A 204 -19.73 24.21 -11.61
CA ARG A 204 -19.48 25.61 -11.99
C ARG A 204 -20.50 26.13 -13.00
N ASN A 205 -20.99 25.29 -13.90
CA ASN A 205 -21.89 25.67 -15.00
C ASN A 205 -23.38 25.41 -14.70
N ASN A 206 -23.69 24.72 -13.60
CA ASN A 206 -25.05 24.24 -13.29
C ASN A 206 -26.11 25.35 -13.06
N TRP A 207 -25.69 26.62 -12.97
CA TRP A 207 -26.56 27.77 -12.80
C TRP A 207 -26.92 28.48 -14.12
N LYS A 208 -26.43 27.98 -15.25
CA LYS A 208 -26.84 28.46 -16.56
C LYS A 208 -27.75 27.43 -17.21
N PRO A 209 -29.06 27.58 -17.17
CA PRO A 209 -29.95 26.70 -17.92
C PRO A 209 -29.55 26.78 -19.39
N SER A 210 -29.42 25.63 -20.03
CA SER A 210 -29.27 25.57 -21.49
C SER A 210 -30.62 25.97 -22.09
N VAL A 211 -30.77 27.22 -22.37
CA VAL A 211 -31.99 27.80 -22.91
C VAL A 211 -31.82 27.94 -24.41
N ILE A 212 -32.69 27.31 -25.17
CA ILE A 212 -32.83 27.53 -26.60
C ILE A 212 -33.90 28.61 -26.76
N VAL A 213 -33.46 29.80 -27.14
CA VAL A 213 -34.36 30.90 -27.48
C VAL A 213 -34.68 30.79 -28.99
N LYS A 214 -35.93 30.42 -29.30
CA LYS A 214 -36.44 30.45 -30.66
C LYS A 214 -36.97 31.86 -30.89
N VAL A 215 -36.49 32.48 -31.93
CA VAL A 215 -36.89 33.85 -32.30
C VAL A 215 -37.52 33.78 -33.69
N ASP A 216 -38.59 34.51 -33.88
CA ASP A 216 -39.22 34.63 -35.17
C ASP A 216 -38.30 35.36 -36.15
N ALA A 217 -38.02 34.72 -37.31
CA ALA A 217 -37.03 35.18 -38.29
C ALA A 217 -37.37 36.50 -39.01
N LEU A 218 -38.52 37.09 -38.71
CA LEU A 218 -39.01 38.32 -39.34
C LEU A 218 -38.56 39.61 -38.60
N ALA A 219 -37.85 39.52 -37.49
CA ALA A 219 -37.30 40.71 -36.82
C ALA A 219 -35.98 41.12 -37.47
N ASP A 220 -35.95 42.32 -38.09
CA ASP A 220 -34.78 42.92 -38.78
C ASP A 220 -33.54 42.99 -37.90
N GLU A 221 -33.69 42.97 -36.59
CA GLU A 221 -32.61 42.99 -35.60
C GLU A 221 -31.79 41.68 -35.59
N PHE A 222 -32.31 40.56 -36.07
CA PHE A 222 -31.64 39.26 -36.10
C PHE A 222 -30.71 39.03 -37.33
N SER A 223 -30.87 39.85 -38.35
CA SER A 223 -30.08 39.75 -39.59
C SER A 223 -28.60 40.12 -39.42
N SER A 224 -28.23 40.80 -38.32
CA SER A 224 -26.86 41.20 -38.06
C SER A 224 -26.25 40.57 -36.81
N PRO A 225 -24.94 40.26 -36.80
CA PRO A 225 -24.25 39.75 -35.61
C PRO A 225 -24.33 40.70 -34.41
N SER A 226 -24.36 42.02 -34.65
CA SER A 226 -24.46 43.04 -33.63
C SER A 226 -25.85 43.11 -32.98
N GLY A 227 -26.91 42.86 -33.75
CA GLY A 227 -28.28 42.80 -33.22
C GLY A 227 -28.48 41.56 -32.32
N ARG A 228 -27.96 40.43 -32.75
CA ARG A 228 -27.96 39.18 -31.91
C ARG A 228 -27.21 39.38 -30.57
N GLN A 229 -26.08 40.09 -30.60
CA GLN A 229 -25.29 40.39 -29.39
C GLN A 229 -26.03 41.33 -28.44
N LYS A 230 -26.72 42.36 -28.97
CA LYS A 230 -27.52 43.27 -28.16
C LYS A 230 -28.66 42.56 -27.44
N LEU A 231 -29.36 41.65 -28.13
CA LEU A 231 -30.45 40.87 -27.52
C LEU A 231 -29.95 39.92 -26.47
N LEU A 232 -28.80 39.24 -26.73
CA LEU A 232 -28.13 38.42 -25.75
C LEU A 232 -27.71 39.19 -24.52
N ASP A 233 -27.18 40.39 -24.69
CA ASP A 233 -26.73 41.25 -23.61
C ASP A 233 -27.92 41.83 -22.79
N GLN A 234 -29.01 42.16 -23.47
CA GLN A 234 -30.19 42.78 -22.86
C GLN A 234 -31.05 41.75 -22.08
N TYR A 235 -31.23 40.55 -22.60
CA TYR A 235 -32.15 39.55 -22.05
C TYR A 235 -31.47 38.38 -21.34
N ILE A 236 -30.23 38.07 -21.63
CA ILE A 236 -29.54 36.89 -21.06
C ILE A 236 -28.40 37.25 -20.11
N LYS A 237 -27.58 38.27 -20.44
CA LYS A 237 -26.41 38.61 -19.61
C LYS A 237 -26.73 39.58 -18.45
N GLY A 238 -27.84 40.29 -18.50
CA GLY A 238 -28.21 41.31 -17.52
C GLY A 238 -28.83 40.76 -16.23
N GLN A 239 -29.09 39.47 -16.09
CA GLN A 239 -29.82 38.90 -14.97
C GLN A 239 -28.91 38.13 -14.01
N LYS A 240 -29.14 38.29 -12.72
CA LYS A 240 -28.44 37.54 -11.66
C LYS A 240 -29.00 36.13 -11.51
N ALA A 241 -28.18 35.22 -11.08
CA ALA A 241 -28.60 33.86 -10.82
C ALA A 241 -29.77 33.83 -9.80
N GLY A 242 -30.89 33.22 -10.21
CA GLY A 242 -32.09 33.09 -9.36
C GLY A 242 -33.19 34.12 -9.62
N GLU A 243 -33.00 35.13 -10.48
CA GLU A 243 -34.06 36.03 -10.86
C GLU A 243 -34.97 35.44 -11.93
N PRO A 244 -36.33 35.61 -11.84
CA PRO A 244 -37.25 35.13 -12.84
C PRO A 244 -37.07 35.87 -14.17
N TRP A 245 -37.00 35.10 -15.26
CA TRP A 245 -36.89 35.68 -16.61
C TRP A 245 -38.23 36.20 -17.08
N VAL A 246 -38.30 37.48 -17.33
CA VAL A 246 -39.48 38.10 -17.92
C VAL A 246 -39.21 38.33 -19.40
N ILE A 247 -39.87 37.56 -20.28
CA ILE A 247 -39.69 37.61 -21.73
C ILE A 247 -41.02 37.94 -22.38
N PRO A 248 -41.07 38.85 -23.40
CA PRO A 248 -42.28 39.11 -24.13
C PRO A 248 -42.76 37.85 -24.89
N ALA A 249 -43.98 37.42 -24.64
CA ALA A 249 -44.53 36.16 -25.17
C ALA A 249 -44.65 36.16 -26.70
N ASP A 250 -44.78 37.28 -27.32
CA ASP A 250 -44.99 37.43 -28.75
C ASP A 250 -43.67 37.39 -29.59
N LEU A 251 -42.52 37.47 -28.93
CA LEU A 251 -41.23 37.59 -29.62
C LEU A 251 -40.35 36.35 -29.52
N MET A 252 -40.54 35.51 -28.51
CA MET A 252 -39.62 34.40 -28.24
C MET A 252 -40.36 33.19 -27.64
N ASP A 253 -40.13 32.03 -28.22
CA ASP A 253 -40.48 30.73 -27.61
C ASP A 253 -39.24 30.18 -26.93
N VAL A 254 -39.33 29.95 -25.59
CA VAL A 254 -38.21 29.45 -24.79
C VAL A 254 -38.41 28.00 -24.51
N VAL A 255 -37.58 27.19 -25.14
CA VAL A 255 -37.51 25.76 -24.85
C VAL A 255 -36.41 25.51 -23.82
N GLN A 256 -36.81 25.15 -22.63
CA GLN A 256 -35.89 24.71 -21.62
C GLN A 256 -35.38 23.32 -21.95
N VAL A 257 -34.13 23.21 -22.36
CA VAL A 257 -33.45 21.93 -22.46
C VAL A 257 -33.16 21.46 -21.05
N LYS A 258 -33.76 20.35 -20.64
CA LYS A 258 -33.48 19.75 -19.34
C LYS A 258 -31.98 19.38 -19.31
N PRO A 259 -31.15 20.02 -18.48
CA PRO A 259 -29.73 19.69 -18.41
C PRO A 259 -29.60 18.25 -17.93
N LEU A 260 -28.67 17.50 -18.53
CA LEU A 260 -28.28 16.18 -18.03
C LEU A 260 -27.88 16.31 -16.56
N SER A 261 -28.43 15.48 -15.70
CA SER A 261 -28.00 15.42 -14.31
C SER A 261 -26.70 14.63 -14.19
N LEU A 262 -25.97 14.79 -13.07
CA LEU A 262 -24.80 13.95 -12.77
C LEU A 262 -25.19 12.44 -12.72
N ALA A 263 -26.44 12.14 -12.34
CA ALA A 263 -26.98 10.80 -12.37
C ALA A 263 -27.17 10.26 -13.80
N ASP A 264 -27.63 11.13 -14.74
CA ASP A 264 -27.77 10.74 -16.16
C ASP A 264 -26.40 10.45 -16.81
N LEU A 265 -25.33 11.05 -16.32
CA LEU A 265 -23.95 10.79 -16.77
C LEU A 265 -23.33 9.56 -16.09
N ALA A 266 -24.04 8.93 -15.15
CA ALA A 266 -23.57 7.79 -14.34
C ALA A 266 -22.14 8.00 -13.72
N ILE A 267 -21.77 9.26 -13.47
CA ILE A 267 -20.43 9.61 -13.00
C ILE A 267 -20.14 8.96 -11.64
N SER A 268 -21.12 8.97 -10.73
CA SER A 268 -20.96 8.38 -9.40
C SER A 268 -20.68 6.88 -9.45
N SER A 269 -21.39 6.15 -10.31
CA SER A 269 -21.17 4.69 -10.49
C SER A 269 -19.81 4.39 -11.13
N ASN A 270 -19.38 5.21 -12.09
CA ASN A 270 -18.07 5.07 -12.72
C ASN A 270 -16.94 5.37 -11.73
N VAL A 271 -17.06 6.41 -10.92
CA VAL A 271 -16.09 6.74 -9.87
C VAL A 271 -15.97 5.60 -8.84
N GLU A 272 -17.11 5.01 -8.44
CA GLU A 272 -17.09 3.86 -7.53
C GLU A 272 -16.40 2.64 -8.17
N LEU A 273 -16.67 2.34 -9.44
CA LEU A 273 -16.01 1.26 -10.17
C LEU A 273 -14.49 1.50 -10.29
N ASP A 274 -14.09 2.73 -10.61
CA ASP A 274 -12.67 3.09 -10.70
C ASP A 274 -11.96 2.98 -9.34
N LYS A 275 -12.61 3.40 -8.25
CA LYS A 275 -12.10 3.19 -6.88
C LYS A 275 -11.95 1.69 -6.56
N ARG A 276 -12.93 0.87 -6.88
CA ARG A 276 -12.84 -0.59 -6.73
C ARG A 276 -11.68 -1.17 -7.54
N SER A 277 -11.40 -0.62 -8.72
CA SER A 277 -10.26 -1.01 -9.56
C SER A 277 -8.91 -0.63 -8.92
N VAL A 278 -8.82 0.55 -8.30
CA VAL A 278 -7.64 0.94 -7.51
C VAL A 278 -7.44 -0.03 -6.34
N ALA A 279 -8.50 -0.31 -5.59
CA ALA A 279 -8.46 -1.25 -4.47
C ALA A 279 -7.98 -2.64 -4.91
N ALA A 280 -8.53 -3.16 -6.00
CA ALA A 280 -8.17 -4.47 -6.55
C ALA A 280 -6.71 -4.53 -7.02
N ALA A 281 -6.21 -3.50 -7.72
CA ALA A 281 -4.83 -3.42 -8.18
C ALA A 281 -3.83 -3.40 -7.00
N MET A 282 -4.17 -2.69 -5.91
CA MET A 282 -3.38 -2.62 -4.68
C MET A 282 -3.58 -3.84 -3.77
N GLY A 283 -4.56 -4.70 -4.04
CA GLY A 283 -4.91 -5.85 -3.21
C GLY A 283 -5.53 -5.46 -1.86
N VAL A 284 -6.27 -4.35 -1.83
CA VAL A 284 -6.91 -3.79 -0.63
C VAL A 284 -8.42 -3.96 -0.73
N PRO A 285 -9.14 -4.29 0.35
CA PRO A 285 -10.60 -4.28 0.35
C PRO A 285 -11.16 -2.88 0.04
N PRO A 286 -12.19 -2.76 -0.80
CA PRO A 286 -12.73 -1.47 -1.19
C PRO A 286 -13.20 -0.58 -0.03
N PHE A 287 -13.67 -1.16 1.08
CA PHE A 287 -14.12 -0.39 2.24
C PHE A 287 -12.99 0.42 2.91
N LEU A 288 -11.72 0.01 2.78
CA LEU A 288 -10.58 0.77 3.30
C LEU A 288 -10.31 2.06 2.52
N ILE A 289 -10.87 2.20 1.32
CA ILE A 289 -10.81 3.42 0.52
C ILE A 289 -12.20 4.09 0.39
N GLY A 290 -13.11 3.76 1.30
CA GLY A 290 -14.42 4.39 1.41
C GLY A 290 -15.49 3.89 0.44
N VAL A 291 -15.38 2.66 -0.07
CA VAL A 291 -16.37 2.04 -0.97
C VAL A 291 -16.90 0.74 -0.39
N GLY A 292 -18.18 0.72 -0.04
CA GLY A 292 -18.84 -0.42 0.58
C GLY A 292 -18.75 -0.43 2.11
N GLU A 293 -19.22 -1.51 2.71
CA GLU A 293 -19.27 -1.70 4.16
C GLU A 293 -18.10 -2.53 4.67
N TYR A 294 -17.79 -2.40 5.97
CA TYR A 294 -16.76 -3.20 6.62
C TYR A 294 -17.14 -4.68 6.60
N ASP A 295 -16.20 -5.51 6.18
CA ASP A 295 -16.30 -6.96 6.20
C ASP A 295 -15.03 -7.57 6.81
N GLN A 296 -15.18 -8.31 7.91
CA GLN A 296 -14.09 -8.91 8.67
C GLN A 296 -13.34 -9.97 7.85
N ASP A 297 -14.06 -10.77 7.07
CA ASP A 297 -13.45 -11.82 6.24
C ASP A 297 -12.62 -11.23 5.11
N SER A 298 -13.12 -10.19 4.46
CA SER A 298 -12.37 -9.43 3.46
C SER A 298 -11.13 -8.77 4.06
N TYR A 299 -11.22 -8.23 5.28
CA TYR A 299 -10.05 -7.70 6.00
C TYR A 299 -9.03 -8.78 6.30
N ASN A 300 -9.45 -9.92 6.85
CA ASN A 300 -8.54 -11.04 7.15
C ASN A 300 -7.93 -11.65 5.88
N ASN A 301 -8.67 -11.67 4.77
CA ASN A 301 -8.14 -12.04 3.46
C ASN A 301 -7.07 -11.06 2.97
N PHE A 302 -7.27 -9.76 3.17
CA PHE A 302 -6.27 -8.73 2.86
C PHE A 302 -4.96 -8.96 3.64
N ILE A 303 -5.06 -9.26 4.94
CA ILE A 303 -3.90 -9.61 5.75
C ILE A 303 -3.15 -10.81 5.13
N ARG A 304 -3.86 -11.88 4.78
CA ARG A 304 -3.26 -13.12 4.24
C ARG A 304 -2.66 -12.93 2.86
N LYS A 305 -3.35 -12.22 1.95
CA LYS A 305 -2.99 -12.17 0.52
C LYS A 305 -2.09 -11.00 0.15
N THR A 306 -2.11 -9.92 0.92
CA THR A 306 -1.37 -8.69 0.60
C THR A 306 -0.33 -8.36 1.65
N VAL A 307 -0.74 -8.27 2.92
CA VAL A 307 0.15 -7.83 4.00
C VAL A 307 1.24 -8.85 4.30
N ILE A 308 0.87 -10.11 4.55
CA ILE A 308 1.84 -11.16 4.90
C ILE A 308 2.85 -11.41 3.76
N PRO A 309 2.49 -11.52 2.48
CA PRO A 309 3.47 -11.69 1.41
C PRO A 309 4.48 -10.54 1.30
N ILE A 310 4.04 -9.28 1.48
CA ILE A 310 4.95 -8.12 1.50
C ILE A 310 5.88 -8.21 2.71
N ALA A 311 5.35 -8.46 3.90
CA ALA A 311 6.14 -8.62 5.11
C ALA A 311 7.15 -9.76 5.00
N THR A 312 6.76 -10.89 4.39
CA THR A 312 7.63 -12.05 4.13
C THR A 312 8.78 -11.68 3.17
N GLY A 313 8.49 -10.94 2.10
CA GLY A 313 9.53 -10.47 1.18
C GLY A 313 10.56 -9.58 1.89
N ILE A 314 10.10 -8.65 2.71
CA ILE A 314 10.96 -7.78 3.53
C ILE A 314 11.78 -8.63 4.52
N GLN A 315 11.14 -9.54 5.24
CA GLN A 315 11.77 -10.44 6.20
C GLN A 315 12.90 -11.27 5.58
N GLN A 316 12.65 -11.85 4.41
CA GLN A 316 13.63 -12.71 3.73
C GLN A 316 14.85 -11.92 3.24
N GLU A 317 14.64 -10.73 2.70
CA GLU A 317 15.77 -9.88 2.26
C GLU A 317 16.61 -9.40 3.45
N LEU A 318 15.96 -8.99 4.56
CA LEU A 318 16.66 -8.65 5.80
C LEU A 318 17.46 -9.85 6.33
N THR A 319 16.86 -11.03 6.39
CA THR A 319 17.54 -12.26 6.84
C THR A 319 18.72 -12.59 5.97
N LYS A 320 18.54 -12.61 4.64
CA LYS A 320 19.58 -12.97 3.67
C LYS A 320 20.79 -12.05 3.73
N LYS A 321 20.59 -10.76 3.93
CA LYS A 321 21.65 -9.75 3.81
C LYS A 321 22.27 -9.34 5.13
N LEU A 322 21.53 -9.42 6.23
CA LEU A 322 21.99 -8.91 7.53
C LEU A 322 22.46 -10.02 8.48
N LEU A 323 22.11 -11.28 8.23
CA LEU A 323 22.44 -12.37 9.14
C LEU A 323 23.46 -13.33 8.52
N LEU A 324 24.50 -13.66 9.30
CA LEU A 324 25.54 -14.62 8.93
C LEU A 324 25.21 -16.04 9.42
N SER A 325 24.57 -16.13 10.59
CA SER A 325 24.27 -17.42 11.20
C SER A 325 23.07 -18.06 10.48
N PRO A 326 23.16 -19.28 10.02
CA PRO A 326 22.05 -19.99 9.38
C PRO A 326 20.88 -20.27 10.34
N ASP A 327 21.14 -20.23 11.65
CA ASP A 327 20.12 -20.50 12.67
C ASP A 327 19.27 -19.28 12.99
N LEU A 328 19.71 -18.08 12.56
CA LEU A 328 19.02 -16.82 12.84
C LEU A 328 18.20 -16.37 11.65
N TYR A 329 16.99 -15.88 11.93
CA TYR A 329 16.15 -15.24 10.92
C TYR A 329 15.25 -14.19 11.55
N PHE A 330 14.84 -13.20 10.75
CA PHE A 330 13.82 -12.23 11.15
C PHE A 330 12.43 -12.77 10.90
N LYS A 331 11.48 -12.43 11.76
CA LYS A 331 10.07 -12.82 11.63
C LYS A 331 9.16 -11.66 12.01
N PHE A 332 8.22 -11.32 11.14
CA PHE A 332 7.15 -10.41 11.48
C PHE A 332 6.08 -11.11 12.31
N SER A 333 5.65 -10.48 13.40
CA SER A 333 4.53 -10.96 14.21
C SER A 333 3.22 -10.51 13.56
N ALA A 334 2.60 -11.41 12.79
CA ALA A 334 1.37 -11.11 12.06
C ALA A 334 0.08 -11.37 12.88
N ARG A 335 0.17 -12.04 14.05
CA ARG A 335 -1.01 -12.44 14.82
C ARG A 335 -1.91 -11.26 15.17
N LYS A 336 -1.31 -10.15 15.67
CA LYS A 336 -2.04 -8.94 16.09
C LYS A 336 -2.63 -8.15 14.91
N LEU A 337 -2.34 -8.53 13.66
CA LEU A 337 -2.85 -7.85 12.47
C LEU A 337 -4.25 -8.31 12.06
N TYR A 338 -4.63 -9.52 12.44
CA TYR A 338 -5.95 -10.06 12.14
C TYR A 338 -7.04 -9.39 12.98
N ALA A 339 -8.18 -9.16 12.37
CA ALA A 339 -9.37 -8.68 13.05
C ALA A 339 -10.08 -9.87 13.73
N TYR A 340 -9.79 -10.08 15.00
CA TYR A 340 -10.53 -10.98 15.88
C TYR A 340 -11.27 -10.17 16.93
N SER A 341 -12.50 -10.57 17.26
CA SER A 341 -13.16 -10.02 18.41
C SER A 341 -12.47 -10.53 19.68
N LEU A 342 -12.53 -9.74 20.76
CA LEU A 342 -11.99 -10.15 22.05
C LEU A 342 -12.65 -11.46 22.54
N THR A 343 -13.93 -11.64 22.23
CA THR A 343 -14.70 -12.84 22.57
C THR A 343 -14.20 -14.07 21.81
N GLU A 344 -13.87 -13.93 20.51
CA GLU A 344 -13.29 -15.03 19.72
C GLU A 344 -11.91 -15.44 20.26
N LEU A 345 -11.04 -14.47 20.54
CA LEU A 345 -9.72 -14.73 21.10
C LEU A 345 -9.81 -15.40 22.49
N ALA A 346 -10.71 -14.91 23.35
CA ALA A 346 -10.91 -15.48 24.67
C ALA A 346 -11.41 -16.92 24.60
N LYS A 347 -12.39 -17.20 23.72
CA LYS A 347 -12.93 -18.55 23.52
C LYS A 347 -11.89 -19.52 22.99
N VAL A 348 -11.12 -19.12 21.95
CA VAL A 348 -10.05 -19.97 21.42
C VAL A 348 -8.95 -20.18 22.47
N GLY A 349 -8.57 -19.11 23.21
CA GLY A 349 -7.59 -19.20 24.27
C GLY A 349 -8.00 -20.14 25.40
N ASP A 350 -9.26 -20.08 25.84
CA ASP A 350 -9.83 -20.97 26.84
C ASP A 350 -9.83 -22.43 26.36
N ASP A 351 -10.29 -22.69 25.14
CA ASP A 351 -10.25 -24.01 24.53
C ASP A 351 -8.82 -24.60 24.45
N GLN A 352 -7.81 -23.80 24.13
CA GLN A 352 -6.42 -24.26 24.02
C GLN A 352 -5.80 -24.47 25.42
N PHE A 353 -6.17 -23.64 26.40
CA PHE A 353 -5.72 -23.74 27.77
C PHE A 353 -6.20 -25.04 28.42
N VAL A 354 -7.50 -25.33 28.35
CA VAL A 354 -8.07 -26.53 28.95
C VAL A 354 -7.59 -27.84 28.30
N ARG A 355 -7.10 -27.76 27.05
CA ARG A 355 -6.51 -28.91 26.36
C ARG A 355 -5.01 -29.09 26.60
N GLY A 356 -4.39 -28.24 27.40
CA GLY A 356 -2.96 -28.27 27.69
C GLY A 356 -2.07 -27.89 26.49
N ILE A 357 -2.61 -27.18 25.49
CA ILE A 357 -1.85 -26.72 24.31
C ILE A 357 -1.18 -25.38 24.61
N MET A 358 -1.86 -24.51 25.39
CA MET A 358 -1.35 -23.22 25.81
C MET A 358 -1.35 -23.08 27.32
N SER A 359 -0.34 -22.39 27.84
CA SER A 359 -0.29 -21.97 29.22
C SER A 359 -1.22 -20.78 29.50
N GLY A 360 -1.59 -20.55 30.75
CA GLY A 360 -2.40 -19.41 31.15
C GLY A 360 -1.75 -18.05 30.75
N ASN A 361 -0.42 -17.94 30.79
CA ASN A 361 0.30 -16.75 30.45
C ASN A 361 0.33 -16.51 28.92
N GLU A 362 0.34 -17.56 28.11
CA GLU A 362 0.21 -17.43 26.67
C GLU A 362 -1.19 -16.96 26.24
N VAL A 363 -2.25 -17.45 26.89
CA VAL A 363 -3.62 -16.95 26.68
C VAL A 363 -3.74 -15.49 27.11
N ARG A 364 -3.11 -15.12 28.23
CA ARG A 364 -3.06 -13.73 28.69
C ARG A 364 -2.36 -12.81 27.68
N ASP A 365 -1.25 -13.25 27.06
CA ASP A 365 -0.56 -12.51 26.00
C ASP A 365 -1.47 -12.31 24.76
N TRP A 366 -2.30 -13.29 24.44
CA TRP A 366 -3.28 -13.16 23.35
C TRP A 366 -4.31 -12.06 23.60
N LEU A 367 -4.69 -11.91 24.89
CA LEU A 367 -5.66 -10.91 25.35
C LEU A 367 -5.01 -9.58 25.73
N ASP A 368 -3.71 -9.40 25.45
CA ASP A 368 -2.90 -8.22 25.82
C ASP A 368 -2.87 -7.96 27.34
N LEU A 369 -2.91 -9.02 28.13
CA LEU A 369 -2.83 -8.99 29.60
C LEU A 369 -1.43 -9.37 30.07
N SER A 370 -0.92 -8.67 31.08
CA SER A 370 0.38 -8.96 31.67
C SER A 370 0.46 -10.37 32.25
N PRO A 371 1.61 -11.08 32.19
CA PRO A 371 1.78 -12.40 32.73
C PRO A 371 1.61 -12.41 34.27
N LYS A 372 1.16 -13.52 34.82
CA LYS A 372 1.06 -13.76 36.29
C LYS A 372 1.91 -14.96 36.67
N LYS A 373 2.54 -14.88 37.86
CA LYS A 373 3.31 -15.98 38.40
C LYS A 373 2.41 -17.21 38.66
N GLY A 374 2.87 -18.39 38.25
CA GLY A 374 2.17 -19.65 38.40
C GLY A 374 1.20 -20.04 37.29
N LEU A 375 1.14 -19.27 36.19
CA LEU A 375 0.32 -19.58 35.01
C LEU A 375 1.16 -20.02 33.80
N ASP A 376 2.41 -20.42 33.99
CA ASP A 376 3.29 -20.92 32.93
C ASP A 376 3.15 -22.45 32.72
N GLU A 377 2.56 -23.14 33.65
CA GLU A 377 2.33 -24.58 33.57
C GLU A 377 1.18 -24.91 32.61
N LEU A 378 1.35 -25.99 31.85
CA LEU A 378 0.29 -26.52 30.99
C LEU A 378 -0.69 -27.31 31.88
N VAL A 379 -1.98 -26.97 31.76
CA VAL A 379 -3.06 -27.61 32.51
C VAL A 379 -3.93 -28.42 31.57
N ILE A 380 -4.16 -29.67 31.86
CA ILE A 380 -5.05 -30.55 31.09
C ILE A 380 -6.31 -30.81 31.92
N LEU A 381 -7.47 -30.61 31.34
CA LEU A 381 -8.72 -30.97 31.97
C LEU A 381 -8.82 -32.51 32.08
N GLU A 382 -9.07 -33.02 33.25
CA GLU A 382 -9.08 -34.47 33.60
C GLU A 382 -10.11 -35.31 32.80
N ASN A 383 -10.95 -34.67 31.97
CA ASN A 383 -12.00 -35.33 31.19
C ASN A 383 -11.53 -36.04 29.91
N TYR A 384 -10.26 -35.88 29.54
CA TYR A 384 -9.68 -36.57 28.36
C TYR A 384 -8.85 -37.78 28.85
N ILE A 385 -9.51 -38.87 29.15
CA ILE A 385 -8.86 -40.09 29.55
C ILE A 385 -8.67 -40.99 28.34
N PRO A 386 -7.50 -41.60 28.14
CA PRO A 386 -7.32 -42.61 27.14
C PRO A 386 -8.35 -43.71 27.27
N GLN A 387 -8.96 -44.16 26.19
CA GLN A 387 -10.04 -45.13 26.20
C GLN A 387 -9.75 -46.41 27.03
N GLY A 388 -8.51 -46.81 27.13
CA GLY A 388 -8.05 -47.95 27.95
C GLY A 388 -7.90 -47.66 29.43
N MET A 389 -8.02 -46.41 29.91
CA MET A 389 -7.82 -46.00 31.30
C MET A 389 -9.07 -45.44 31.98
N ILE A 390 -10.22 -45.55 31.32
CA ILE A 390 -11.50 -45.03 31.86
C ILE A 390 -11.81 -45.64 33.23
N GLY A 391 -11.45 -46.90 33.51
CA GLY A 391 -11.67 -47.56 34.77
C GLY A 391 -10.67 -47.22 35.90
N ASP A 392 -9.59 -46.46 35.58
CA ASP A 392 -8.53 -46.16 36.54
C ASP A 392 -8.68 -44.79 37.22
N GLN A 393 -9.78 -44.07 36.97
CA GLN A 393 -10.02 -42.77 37.63
C GLN A 393 -10.17 -42.88 39.13
N LYS A 394 -9.41 -42.08 39.88
CA LYS A 394 -9.51 -42.02 41.36
C LYS A 394 -10.91 -41.66 41.83
N LYS A 395 -11.64 -40.79 41.14
CA LYS A 395 -13.02 -40.39 41.47
C LYS A 395 -14.05 -41.50 41.30
N LEU A 396 -13.80 -42.51 40.45
CA LEU A 396 -14.65 -43.70 40.32
C LEU A 396 -14.33 -44.76 41.40
N LYS A 397 -13.14 -44.70 42.01
CA LYS A 397 -12.72 -45.63 43.06
C LYS A 397 -13.15 -45.17 44.49
N GLU A 398 -13.44 -43.88 44.68
CA GLU A 398 -13.88 -43.31 45.95
C GLU A 398 -15.42 -43.31 46.14
N GLY A 399 -16.17 -43.73 45.12
CA GLY A 399 -17.64 -43.81 45.12
C GLY A 399 -18.23 -45.22 45.07
N ALA A 400 -17.41 -46.26 45.30
CA ALA A 400 -17.87 -47.67 45.35
C ALA A 400 -17.81 -48.22 46.75
#